data_bfd53f55c01b4cae62cdfe4df2f8e705
#
_entry.id   bfd53f55c01b4cae62cdfe4df2f8e705
#
_cell.length_a   1.000
_cell.length_b   1.000
_cell.length_c   1.000
_cell.angle_alpha   90.00
_cell.angle_beta   90.00
_cell.angle_gamma   90.00
#
_symmetry.space_group_name_H-M   'P 1'
#
loop_
_entity.id
_entity.type
_entity.pdbx_description
1 polymer ?
#
loop_
_entity_poly.entity_id
_entity_poly.type
_entity_poly.pdbx_seq_one_letter_code
_entity_poly.pdbx_strand_id
1 'polypeptide(L)'
;MKLTQEKILSLIKKKVARPMKVAELSRLLGIPETQKREFRNHIKEMAGDGTLIKIRGGRYGLPDEMHLVTGKLHGHPNGFGFVVSDKPDGEDDVYVNARHMNEAMHKDHVVVRIESEREPGKPAGRIIRILQRNTTHLVGTYETFGKDGWVIPTEAKYFHDVFVPGKHKKGAKNGQIVHVEIETFPTRHQPPIGKVAEVLGSSNDPNVEIQSIFRKHGVRQGFPPEVLDAARDAEAKDGFQEKRKDFTQLLTFTIDGERAKDFDDAVSLERFEEGYRLGVHIADVSHFVQENSLLDQEALERGTSIYYADGVIPMLPVSLSNEACSLKPDEPRLTLSAIMDFDREANFIAGSLHPSIIKSQRRFTYNEVHDLLEKKKEDDPFMQTLTDMHHVSQLLRKKRFQSGSVDFHVPEPEIHMDSDGHVKQIGISEHNLAHELIEEFMLAANQFVALNLHERGIPCIHRIHEAPNPERLTHFNEFIASFGLKVPSPARSTDFQALLKKI
;
A
#
# COMPACT_ATOMS: atom_id res chain seq x y z
N MET A 1 -22.51 13.16 28.32
CA MET A 1 -22.30 12.77 26.92
C MET A 1 -20.91 13.19 26.51
N LYS A 2 -20.07 12.26 26.00
CA LYS A 2 -18.68 12.55 25.67
C LYS A 2 -18.59 13.59 24.53
N LEU A 3 -17.80 14.61 24.69
CA LEU A 3 -17.60 15.66 23.71
C LEU A 3 -16.50 15.20 22.75
N THR A 4 -16.84 14.87 21.48
CA THR A 4 -15.87 14.46 20.45
C THR A 4 -15.66 15.57 19.42
N GLN A 5 -14.52 15.59 18.74
CA GLN A 5 -14.21 16.56 17.68
C GLN A 5 -15.25 16.53 16.55
N GLU A 6 -15.65 15.34 16.09
CA GLU A 6 -16.69 15.17 15.07
C GLU A 6 -18.03 15.82 15.44
N LYS A 7 -18.41 15.67 16.72
CA LYS A 7 -19.64 16.27 17.21
C LYS A 7 -19.53 17.80 17.30
N ILE A 8 -18.39 18.31 17.74
CA ILE A 8 -18.10 19.74 17.76
C ILE A 8 -18.16 20.29 16.33
N LEU A 9 -17.52 19.63 15.37
CA LEU A 9 -17.53 20.02 13.97
C LEU A 9 -18.93 20.04 13.37
N SER A 10 -19.73 18.98 13.61
CA SER A 10 -21.12 18.90 13.18
C SER A 10 -21.98 20.06 13.74
N LEU A 11 -21.76 20.44 15.00
CA LEU A 11 -22.47 21.56 15.62
C LEU A 11 -22.01 22.91 15.05
N ILE A 12 -20.72 23.08 14.79
CA ILE A 12 -20.17 24.28 14.16
C ILE A 12 -20.75 24.43 12.75
N LYS A 13 -20.70 23.40 11.93
CA LYS A 13 -21.30 23.40 10.57
C LYS A 13 -22.77 23.79 10.54
N LYS A 14 -23.53 23.41 11.58
CA LYS A 14 -24.98 23.70 11.65
C LYS A 14 -25.33 25.10 12.20
N LYS A 15 -24.51 25.67 13.09
CA LYS A 15 -24.89 26.84 13.89
C LYS A 15 -23.98 28.06 13.74
N VAL A 16 -22.82 27.92 13.13
CA VAL A 16 -21.79 28.97 13.09
C VAL A 16 -21.63 29.45 11.65
N ALA A 17 -22.10 30.63 11.33
CA ALA A 17 -22.01 31.24 10.00
C ALA A 17 -20.84 32.25 9.87
N ARG A 18 -20.04 32.47 10.90
CA ARG A 18 -18.86 33.38 10.88
C ARG A 18 -17.85 33.03 11.95
N PRO A 19 -16.56 33.36 11.77
CA PRO A 19 -15.54 33.09 12.77
C PRO A 19 -15.83 33.73 14.15
N MET A 20 -15.76 32.94 15.22
CA MET A 20 -16.09 33.30 16.57
C MET A 20 -14.96 33.00 17.56
N LYS A 21 -14.93 33.68 18.70
CA LYS A 21 -14.05 33.34 19.82
C LYS A 21 -14.50 32.06 20.51
N VAL A 22 -13.59 31.31 21.14
CA VAL A 22 -13.90 30.05 21.84
C VAL A 22 -15.03 30.24 22.88
N ALA A 23 -15.03 31.37 23.59
CA ALA A 23 -16.07 31.67 24.57
C ALA A 23 -17.47 31.88 23.92
N GLU A 24 -17.51 32.51 22.75
CA GLU A 24 -18.73 32.70 21.96
C GLU A 24 -19.23 31.38 21.43
N LEU A 25 -18.33 30.55 20.84
CA LEU A 25 -18.63 29.20 20.38
C LEU A 25 -19.18 28.31 21.51
N SER A 26 -18.51 28.32 22.66
CA SER A 26 -18.95 27.56 23.85
C SER A 26 -20.37 27.91 24.27
N ARG A 27 -20.73 29.21 24.25
CA ARG A 27 -22.07 29.68 24.59
C ARG A 27 -23.10 29.33 23.54
N LEU A 28 -22.79 29.56 22.26
CA LEU A 28 -23.68 29.25 21.12
C LEU A 28 -23.99 27.76 21.00
N LEU A 29 -23.00 26.93 21.26
CA LEU A 29 -23.14 25.47 21.17
C LEU A 29 -23.69 24.83 22.44
N GLY A 30 -23.92 25.63 23.51
CA GLY A 30 -24.48 25.15 24.77
C GLY A 30 -23.56 24.21 25.55
N ILE A 31 -22.23 24.46 25.51
CA ILE A 31 -21.25 23.62 26.19
C ILE A 31 -21.30 23.85 27.70
N PRO A 32 -21.53 22.80 28.53
CA PRO A 32 -21.57 22.92 29.99
C PRO A 32 -20.23 23.44 30.57
N GLU A 33 -20.30 24.13 31.71
CA GLU A 33 -19.10 24.65 32.40
C GLU A 33 -18.05 23.58 32.66
N THR A 34 -18.48 22.38 33.06
CA THR A 34 -17.63 21.23 33.34
C THR A 34 -16.84 20.72 32.12
N GLN A 35 -17.33 21.00 30.92
CA GLN A 35 -16.71 20.54 29.64
C GLN A 35 -15.99 21.67 28.88
N LYS A 36 -16.00 22.91 29.37
CA LYS A 36 -15.37 24.07 28.69
C LYS A 36 -13.85 23.90 28.50
N ARG A 37 -13.17 23.24 29.43
CA ARG A 37 -11.72 22.97 29.32
C ARG A 37 -11.46 21.96 28.19
N GLU A 38 -12.20 20.86 28.14
CA GLU A 38 -12.12 19.85 27.11
C GLU A 38 -12.46 20.43 25.73
N PHE A 39 -13.56 21.18 25.62
CA PHE A 39 -13.93 21.90 24.42
C PHE A 39 -12.83 22.82 23.89
N ARG A 40 -12.18 23.58 24.78
CA ARG A 40 -11.07 24.49 24.39
C ARG A 40 -9.88 23.70 23.83
N ASN A 41 -9.58 22.53 24.38
CA ASN A 41 -8.50 21.68 23.89
C ASN A 41 -8.85 21.16 22.50
N HIS A 42 -10.04 20.62 22.29
CA HIS A 42 -10.50 20.17 20.96
C HIS A 42 -10.46 21.29 19.91
N ILE A 43 -10.91 22.50 20.24
CA ILE A 43 -10.82 23.64 19.32
C ILE A 43 -9.36 23.97 18.96
N LYS A 44 -8.40 23.81 19.90
CA LYS A 44 -6.98 24.03 19.61
C LYS A 44 -6.41 22.93 18.72
N GLU A 45 -6.75 21.68 18.97
CA GLU A 45 -6.36 20.54 18.17
C GLU A 45 -6.89 20.67 16.74
N MET A 46 -8.19 20.91 16.59
CA MET A 46 -8.84 21.16 15.29
C MET A 46 -8.27 22.40 14.55
N ALA A 47 -7.68 23.35 15.27
CA ALA A 47 -6.97 24.46 14.64
C ALA A 47 -5.51 24.15 14.32
N GLY A 48 -4.95 23.11 14.94
CA GLY A 48 -3.63 22.55 14.64
C GLY A 48 -3.64 21.73 13.36
N ASP A 49 -4.64 20.88 13.19
CA ASP A 49 -4.83 19.99 12.02
C ASP A 49 -5.51 20.68 10.81
N GLY A 50 -6.01 21.91 10.97
CA GLY A 50 -6.63 22.67 9.89
C GLY A 50 -8.15 22.49 9.74
N THR A 51 -8.77 21.60 10.49
CA THR A 51 -10.25 21.42 10.53
C THR A 51 -10.96 22.75 10.87
N LEU A 52 -10.35 23.58 11.71
CA LEU A 52 -10.74 24.96 11.97
C LEU A 52 -9.57 25.91 11.71
N ILE A 53 -9.86 27.09 11.19
CA ILE A 53 -8.84 28.13 11.00
C ILE A 53 -8.93 29.20 12.05
N LYS A 54 -7.83 29.42 12.81
CA LYS A 54 -7.69 30.52 13.74
C LYS A 54 -7.26 31.79 13.01
N ILE A 55 -8.05 32.86 13.09
CA ILE A 55 -7.77 34.19 12.51
C ILE A 55 -7.37 35.22 13.57
N ARG A 56 -7.03 36.46 13.13
CA ARG A 56 -6.70 37.58 14.02
C ARG A 56 -7.80 37.79 15.03
N GLY A 57 -7.42 38.12 16.28
CA GLY A 57 -8.35 38.33 17.39
C GLY A 57 -8.82 37.02 18.07
N GLY A 58 -8.16 35.88 17.80
CA GLY A 58 -8.46 34.58 18.45
C GLY A 58 -9.81 34.01 18.14
N ARG A 59 -10.32 34.24 16.93
CA ARG A 59 -11.55 33.69 16.39
C ARG A 59 -11.24 32.44 15.57
N TYR A 60 -12.18 31.50 15.52
CA TYR A 60 -12.09 30.23 14.82
C TYR A 60 -13.29 30.11 13.87
N GLY A 61 -13.07 29.62 12.67
CA GLY A 61 -14.11 29.40 11.65
C GLY A 61 -13.76 28.22 10.74
N LEU A 62 -14.72 27.79 9.95
CA LEU A 62 -14.54 26.73 8.96
C LEU A 62 -13.75 27.28 7.75
N PRO A 63 -12.80 26.51 7.19
CA PRO A 63 -12.04 26.92 6.00
C PRO A 63 -12.95 27.37 4.85
N ASP A 64 -13.97 26.59 4.54
CA ASP A 64 -14.87 26.80 3.40
C ASP A 64 -15.58 28.15 3.43
N GLU A 65 -16.06 28.56 4.58
CA GLU A 65 -16.72 29.87 4.76
C GLU A 65 -15.77 31.06 4.59
N MET A 66 -14.47 30.78 4.48
CA MET A 66 -13.43 31.80 4.35
C MET A 66 -12.69 31.73 3.01
N HIS A 67 -13.19 30.96 2.03
CA HIS A 67 -12.49 30.66 0.76
C HIS A 67 -11.08 30.12 1.00
N LEU A 68 -10.93 29.25 2.02
CA LEU A 68 -9.68 28.59 2.36
C LEU A 68 -9.81 27.09 2.11
N VAL A 69 -8.75 26.50 1.57
CA VAL A 69 -8.60 25.08 1.38
C VAL A 69 -7.43 24.59 2.24
N THR A 70 -7.62 23.51 2.97
CA THR A 70 -6.55 22.78 3.64
C THR A 70 -6.17 21.57 2.81
N GLY A 71 -4.89 21.24 2.77
CA GLY A 71 -4.43 20.12 2.00
C GLY A 71 -2.92 19.96 1.95
N LYS A 72 -2.49 18.91 1.26
CA LYS A 72 -1.09 18.53 1.11
C LYS A 72 -0.48 19.17 -0.14
N LEU A 73 0.65 19.86 0.03
CA LEU A 73 1.37 20.50 -1.05
C LEU A 73 2.17 19.48 -1.88
N HIS A 74 1.90 19.44 -3.16
CA HIS A 74 2.70 18.75 -4.17
C HIS A 74 3.53 19.79 -4.95
N GLY A 75 4.82 19.87 -4.63
CA GLY A 75 5.75 20.76 -5.35
C GLY A 75 6.03 20.28 -6.77
N HIS A 76 6.33 21.22 -7.64
CA HIS A 76 6.75 20.97 -9.02
C HIS A 76 8.19 21.48 -9.22
N PRO A 77 9.02 20.84 -10.06
CA PRO A 77 10.41 21.25 -10.33
C PRO A 77 10.59 22.73 -10.68
N ASN A 78 9.60 23.33 -11.31
CA ASN A 78 9.62 24.77 -11.69
C ASN A 78 9.23 25.71 -10.54
N GLY A 79 9.19 25.24 -9.28
CA GLY A 79 8.97 26.02 -8.07
C GLY A 79 7.51 26.36 -7.75
N PHE A 80 6.54 26.04 -8.60
CA PHE A 80 5.11 26.10 -8.27
C PHE A 80 4.63 24.79 -7.65
N GLY A 81 3.38 24.72 -7.19
CA GLY A 81 2.82 23.48 -6.66
C GLY A 81 1.32 23.38 -6.79
N PHE A 82 0.80 22.21 -6.44
CA PHE A 82 -0.63 21.93 -6.32
C PHE A 82 -0.93 21.52 -4.89
N VAL A 83 -2.01 21.99 -4.34
CA VAL A 83 -2.47 21.57 -3.03
C VAL A 83 -3.68 20.67 -3.22
N VAL A 84 -3.47 19.39 -2.91
CA VAL A 84 -4.51 18.37 -2.91
C VAL A 84 -5.37 18.56 -1.66
N SER A 85 -6.67 18.79 -1.85
CA SER A 85 -7.60 19.06 -0.76
C SER A 85 -7.76 17.84 0.17
N ASP A 86 -7.92 18.10 1.47
CA ASP A 86 -8.25 17.06 2.46
C ASP A 86 -9.72 16.58 2.36
N LYS A 87 -10.54 17.24 1.55
CA LYS A 87 -11.93 16.87 1.38
C LYS A 87 -12.09 15.65 0.46
N PRO A 88 -12.90 14.65 0.85
CA PRO A 88 -13.08 13.43 0.06
C PRO A 88 -13.88 13.62 -1.24
N ASP A 89 -14.57 14.76 -1.43
CA ASP A 89 -15.57 14.94 -2.49
C ASP A 89 -15.01 15.50 -3.81
N GLY A 90 -13.71 15.32 -4.08
CA GLY A 90 -13.16 15.57 -5.41
C GLY A 90 -13.12 17.04 -5.82
N GLU A 91 -12.87 17.96 -4.87
CA GLU A 91 -12.51 19.35 -5.24
C GLU A 91 -11.20 19.32 -6.03
N ASP A 92 -11.13 20.11 -7.11
CA ASP A 92 -9.93 20.23 -7.93
C ASP A 92 -8.73 20.73 -7.10
N ASP A 93 -7.55 20.22 -7.43
CA ASP A 93 -6.29 20.64 -6.81
C ASP A 93 -6.06 22.14 -6.98
N VAL A 94 -5.72 22.83 -5.91
CA VAL A 94 -5.47 24.26 -5.95
C VAL A 94 -4.07 24.54 -6.46
N TYR A 95 -3.96 25.19 -7.62
CA TYR A 95 -2.67 25.66 -8.15
C TYR A 95 -2.10 26.79 -7.30
N VAL A 96 -0.81 26.72 -6.96
CA VAL A 96 -0.07 27.73 -6.22
C VAL A 96 1.17 28.14 -6.98
N ASN A 97 1.21 29.38 -7.45
CA ASN A 97 2.37 29.94 -8.15
C ASN A 97 3.61 30.00 -7.24
N ALA A 98 4.81 29.88 -7.81
CA ALA A 98 6.09 29.92 -7.08
C ALA A 98 6.21 31.10 -6.08
N ARG A 99 5.73 32.29 -6.48
CA ARG A 99 5.73 33.49 -5.63
C ARG A 99 4.77 33.42 -4.42
N HIS A 100 3.84 32.45 -4.44
CA HIS A 100 2.78 32.29 -3.46
C HIS A 100 2.95 31.04 -2.59
N MET A 101 4.08 30.34 -2.74
CA MET A 101 4.41 29.12 -1.97
C MET A 101 4.69 29.38 -0.49
N ASN A 102 5.11 30.61 -0.13
CA ASN A 102 5.28 31.07 1.25
C ASN A 102 6.12 30.11 2.12
N GLU A 103 7.34 29.79 1.66
CA GLU A 103 8.32 28.92 2.34
C GLU A 103 7.83 27.47 2.60
N ALA A 104 6.70 27.08 2.03
CA ALA A 104 6.23 25.69 2.13
C ALA A 104 7.10 24.78 1.27
N MET A 105 7.34 23.57 1.79
CA MET A 105 8.09 22.51 1.11
C MET A 105 7.13 21.45 0.58
N HIS A 106 7.60 20.66 -0.37
CA HIS A 106 6.86 19.49 -0.85
C HIS A 106 6.39 18.61 0.32
N LYS A 107 5.17 18.08 0.26
CA LYS A 107 4.48 17.30 1.30
C LYS A 107 4.00 18.08 2.54
N ASP A 108 4.34 19.36 2.71
CA ASP A 108 3.80 20.13 3.82
C ASP A 108 2.27 20.18 3.79
N HIS A 109 1.65 20.11 4.94
CA HIS A 109 0.21 20.34 5.11
C HIS A 109 -0.03 21.84 5.28
N VAL A 110 -0.85 22.43 4.41
CA VAL A 110 -0.94 23.88 4.26
C VAL A 110 -2.38 24.37 4.22
N VAL A 111 -2.55 25.67 4.49
CA VAL A 111 -3.79 26.39 4.21
C VAL A 111 -3.57 27.31 3.02
N VAL A 112 -4.40 27.18 2.02
CA VAL A 112 -4.40 28.00 0.81
C VAL A 112 -5.63 28.92 0.82
N ARG A 113 -5.43 30.19 0.46
CA ARG A 113 -6.53 31.10 0.12
C ARG A 113 -6.72 31.06 -1.39
N ILE A 114 -7.93 30.76 -1.84
CA ILE A 114 -8.30 30.86 -3.25
C ILE A 114 -8.41 32.34 -3.60
N GLU A 115 -7.71 32.77 -4.66
CA GLU A 115 -7.66 34.15 -5.12
C GLU A 115 -8.25 34.31 -6.54
N SER A 116 -8.24 33.27 -7.34
CA SER A 116 -8.72 33.27 -8.73
C SER A 116 -8.97 31.85 -9.24
N GLU A 117 -9.56 31.75 -10.42
CA GLU A 117 -9.57 30.53 -11.23
C GLU A 117 -8.61 30.72 -12.41
N ARG A 118 -7.81 29.72 -12.72
CA ARG A 118 -6.90 29.71 -13.87
C ARG A 118 -7.64 29.35 -15.17
N GLU A 119 -8.56 28.42 -15.05
CA GLU A 119 -9.53 27.96 -16.05
C GLU A 119 -10.84 27.66 -15.31
N PRO A 120 -12.01 27.61 -15.96
CA PRO A 120 -13.25 27.23 -15.29
C PRO A 120 -13.09 25.91 -14.53
N GLY A 121 -13.35 25.95 -13.20
CA GLY A 121 -13.21 24.80 -12.30
C GLY A 121 -11.80 24.56 -11.78
N LYS A 122 -10.74 25.25 -12.21
CA LYS A 122 -9.36 25.06 -11.75
C LYS A 122 -8.91 26.18 -10.82
N PRO A 123 -9.06 26.06 -9.50
CA PRO A 123 -8.75 27.10 -8.54
C PRO A 123 -7.25 27.39 -8.47
N ALA A 124 -6.92 28.68 -8.28
CA ALA A 124 -5.58 29.14 -8.00
C ALA A 124 -5.54 30.00 -6.74
N GLY A 125 -4.46 29.87 -5.96
CA GLY A 125 -4.39 30.51 -4.66
C GLY A 125 -3.00 30.76 -4.15
N ARG A 126 -2.97 31.19 -2.87
CA ARG A 126 -1.75 31.49 -2.13
C ARG A 126 -1.74 30.70 -0.82
N ILE A 127 -0.61 30.08 -0.50
CA ILE A 127 -0.40 29.51 0.83
C ILE A 127 -0.34 30.64 1.85
N ILE A 128 -1.21 30.58 2.85
CA ILE A 128 -1.26 31.61 3.92
C ILE A 128 -0.74 31.09 5.26
N ARG A 129 -0.66 29.75 5.39
CA ARG A 129 -0.13 29.09 6.59
C ARG A 129 0.37 27.69 6.25
N ILE A 130 1.41 27.28 6.95
CA ILE A 130 1.86 25.89 7.04
C ILE A 130 1.33 25.35 8.37
N LEU A 131 0.53 24.29 8.30
CA LEU A 131 -0.05 23.61 9.46
C LEU A 131 0.94 22.62 10.06
N GLN A 132 1.53 21.81 9.19
CA GLN A 132 2.48 20.77 9.56
C GLN A 132 3.61 20.68 8.54
N ARG A 133 4.84 20.58 9.04
CA ARG A 133 6.02 20.27 8.26
C ARG A 133 6.14 18.73 8.15
N ASN A 134 6.05 18.21 6.94
CA ASN A 134 6.12 16.77 6.70
C ASN A 134 7.46 16.35 6.09
N THR A 135 8.22 17.29 5.54
CA THR A 135 9.56 17.02 5.02
C THR A 135 10.60 17.41 6.05
N THR A 136 10.93 16.49 6.95
CA THR A 136 11.98 16.65 7.97
C THR A 136 13.32 16.08 7.53
N HIS A 137 13.32 15.23 6.53
CA HIS A 137 14.49 14.57 5.96
C HIS A 137 14.41 14.58 4.45
N LEU A 138 15.55 14.59 3.78
CA LEU A 138 15.64 14.39 2.34
C LEU A 138 16.97 13.72 1.95
N VAL A 139 17.03 13.19 0.73
CA VAL A 139 18.23 12.65 0.11
C VAL A 139 18.66 13.59 -1.00
N GLY A 140 19.96 13.85 -1.07
CA GLY A 140 20.52 14.72 -2.11
C GLY A 140 22.01 14.55 -2.29
N THR A 141 22.54 15.24 -3.30
CA THR A 141 23.98 15.29 -3.59
C THR A 141 24.61 16.39 -2.74
N TYR A 142 25.66 16.02 -1.99
CA TYR A 142 26.44 16.98 -1.22
C TYR A 142 27.44 17.71 -2.11
N GLU A 143 27.38 19.03 -2.14
CA GLU A 143 28.34 19.91 -2.80
C GLU A 143 29.09 20.74 -1.78
N THR A 144 30.43 20.71 -1.87
CA THR A 144 31.32 21.43 -0.95
C THR A 144 31.36 22.92 -1.31
N PHE A 145 31.20 23.79 -0.32
CA PHE A 145 31.33 25.23 -0.44
C PHE A 145 32.24 25.78 0.69
N GLY A 146 33.51 25.90 0.40
CA GLY A 146 34.53 26.26 1.39
C GLY A 146 34.58 25.22 2.52
N LYS A 147 34.37 25.64 3.76
CA LYS A 147 34.25 24.74 4.93
C LYS A 147 32.87 24.11 5.11
N ASP A 148 31.86 24.71 4.53
CA ASP A 148 30.46 24.32 4.59
C ASP A 148 30.05 23.55 3.32
N GLY A 149 28.76 23.31 3.09
CA GLY A 149 28.28 22.69 1.88
C GLY A 149 26.78 22.87 1.66
N TRP A 150 26.35 22.37 0.55
CA TRP A 150 24.95 22.33 0.14
C TRP A 150 24.53 20.90 -0.17
N VAL A 151 23.28 20.57 0.11
CA VAL A 151 22.67 19.33 -0.35
C VAL A 151 21.61 19.68 -1.38
N ILE A 152 21.86 19.26 -2.63
CA ILE A 152 20.95 19.42 -3.75
C ILE A 152 20.04 18.20 -3.75
N PRO A 153 18.70 18.35 -3.52
CA PRO A 153 17.79 17.23 -3.47
C PRO A 153 17.79 16.43 -4.78
N THR A 154 17.80 15.10 -4.68
CA THR A 154 17.68 14.22 -5.86
C THR A 154 16.31 14.28 -6.51
N GLU A 155 15.27 14.61 -5.75
CA GLU A 155 13.93 14.84 -6.29
C GLU A 155 13.72 16.33 -6.54
N ALA A 156 13.54 16.70 -7.81
CA ALA A 156 13.33 18.08 -8.21
C ALA A 156 12.04 18.74 -7.64
N LYS A 157 11.16 17.94 -7.02
CA LYS A 157 9.98 18.45 -6.29
C LYS A 157 10.35 19.20 -5.01
N TYR A 158 11.54 18.95 -4.46
CA TYR A 158 12.13 19.72 -3.37
C TYR A 158 13.01 20.80 -3.98
N PHE A 159 12.43 21.94 -4.28
CA PHE A 159 13.06 23.06 -4.98
C PHE A 159 13.93 23.96 -4.09
N HIS A 160 14.25 23.53 -2.87
CA HIS A 160 15.18 24.22 -1.95
C HIS A 160 16.39 23.35 -1.68
N ASP A 161 17.56 23.87 -2.02
CA ASP A 161 18.83 23.29 -1.59
C ASP A 161 18.99 23.51 -0.08
N VAL A 162 19.56 22.53 0.61
CA VAL A 162 19.75 22.56 2.07
C VAL A 162 21.17 22.98 2.38
N PHE A 163 21.34 24.08 3.11
CA PHE A 163 22.63 24.51 3.61
C PHE A 163 23.09 23.61 4.76
N VAL A 164 24.33 23.10 4.71
CA VAL A 164 24.93 22.25 5.73
C VAL A 164 26.19 22.90 6.27
N PRO A 165 26.16 23.41 7.53
CA PRO A 165 27.36 23.92 8.19
C PRO A 165 28.47 22.85 8.28
N GLY A 166 29.73 23.25 8.16
CA GLY A 166 30.87 22.32 8.14
C GLY A 166 30.98 21.38 9.34
N LYS A 167 30.52 21.82 10.51
CA LYS A 167 30.44 20.99 11.72
C LYS A 167 29.38 19.88 11.63
N HIS A 168 28.41 20.00 10.72
CA HIS A 168 27.27 19.08 10.54
C HIS A 168 27.38 18.20 9.28
N LYS A 169 28.52 18.26 8.55
CA LYS A 169 28.70 17.50 7.31
C LYS A 169 29.00 16.00 7.49
N LYS A 170 29.30 15.54 8.71
CA LYS A 170 29.56 14.12 9.05
C LYS A 170 30.59 13.43 8.09
N GLY A 171 31.60 14.17 7.65
CA GLY A 171 32.60 13.64 6.73
C GLY A 171 32.19 13.54 5.27
N ALA A 172 31.03 14.05 4.89
CA ALA A 172 30.57 14.08 3.49
C ALA A 172 31.57 14.78 2.58
N LYS A 173 31.82 14.19 1.41
CA LYS A 173 32.69 14.69 0.35
C LYS A 173 31.86 15.14 -0.84
N ASN A 174 32.44 16.04 -1.64
CA ASN A 174 31.80 16.55 -2.85
C ASN A 174 31.31 15.44 -3.78
N GLY A 175 30.09 15.52 -4.27
CA GLY A 175 29.46 14.57 -5.18
C GLY A 175 28.87 13.31 -4.51
N GLN A 176 29.01 13.15 -3.19
CA GLN A 176 28.39 12.02 -2.49
C GLN A 176 26.90 12.22 -2.27
N ILE A 177 26.16 11.14 -2.33
CA ILE A 177 24.75 11.10 -1.92
C ILE A 177 24.67 11.02 -0.41
N VAL A 178 23.86 11.89 0.18
CA VAL A 178 23.68 11.98 1.62
C VAL A 178 22.19 12.00 1.97
N HIS A 179 21.90 11.49 3.16
CA HIS A 179 20.63 11.68 3.84
C HIS A 179 20.79 12.83 4.83
N VAL A 180 19.99 13.89 4.67
CA VAL A 180 20.07 15.11 5.51
C VAL A 180 18.80 15.28 6.31
N GLU A 181 18.94 15.63 7.59
CA GLU A 181 17.86 16.04 8.48
C GLU A 181 17.79 17.57 8.47
N ILE A 182 16.57 18.11 8.30
CA ILE A 182 16.33 19.55 8.30
C ILE A 182 16.17 20.03 9.74
N GLU A 183 17.12 20.84 10.22
CA GLU A 183 17.09 21.43 11.57
C GLU A 183 16.34 22.78 11.58
N THR A 184 16.46 23.54 10.50
CA THR A 184 15.76 24.82 10.35
C THR A 184 15.08 24.88 9.00
N PHE A 185 13.77 25.11 9.01
CA PHE A 185 12.98 25.21 7.79
C PHE A 185 13.22 26.53 7.07
N PRO A 186 12.99 26.57 5.73
CA PRO A 186 13.23 27.80 4.97
C PRO A 186 12.36 28.94 5.46
N THR A 187 12.92 30.15 5.39
CA THR A 187 12.22 31.41 5.61
C THR A 187 12.38 32.28 4.36
N ARG A 188 11.68 33.40 4.31
CA ARG A 188 11.76 34.32 3.16
C ARG A 188 13.18 34.79 2.84
N HIS A 189 14.10 34.75 3.82
CA HIS A 189 15.46 35.30 3.71
C HIS A 189 16.56 34.24 3.95
N GLN A 190 16.20 33.02 4.29
CA GLN A 190 17.16 31.97 4.58
C GLN A 190 16.72 30.64 3.99
N PRO A 191 17.63 29.90 3.35
CA PRO A 191 17.39 28.54 2.89
C PRO A 191 17.18 27.61 4.11
N PRO A 192 16.67 26.40 3.90
CA PRO A 192 16.65 25.39 4.94
C PRO A 192 18.10 25.06 5.36
N ILE A 193 18.28 24.84 6.69
CA ILE A 193 19.57 24.42 7.24
C ILE A 193 19.41 23.01 7.77
N GLY A 194 20.35 22.13 7.47
CA GLY A 194 20.32 20.74 7.89
C GLY A 194 21.66 20.21 8.37
N LYS A 195 21.60 19.01 8.88
CA LYS A 195 22.76 18.19 9.21
C LYS A 195 22.74 16.88 8.42
N VAL A 196 23.89 16.43 7.97
CA VAL A 196 24.03 15.10 7.36
C VAL A 196 23.77 14.04 8.43
N ALA A 197 22.67 13.34 8.30
CA ALA A 197 22.34 12.21 9.17
C ALA A 197 23.14 10.97 8.77
N GLU A 198 23.37 10.75 7.46
CA GLU A 198 24.09 9.62 6.92
C GLU A 198 24.74 9.96 5.58
N VAL A 199 25.95 9.47 5.35
CA VAL A 199 26.61 9.48 4.03
C VAL A 199 26.33 8.13 3.38
N LEU A 200 25.53 8.12 2.32
CA LEU A 200 25.15 6.88 1.63
C LEU A 200 26.25 6.37 0.72
N GLY A 201 27.01 7.26 0.07
CA GLY A 201 28.15 6.87 -0.77
C GLY A 201 28.21 7.62 -2.09
N SER A 202 28.88 7.00 -3.07
CA SER A 202 29.01 7.56 -4.43
C SER A 202 27.73 7.33 -5.24
N SER A 203 27.35 8.29 -6.08
CA SER A 203 26.21 8.16 -7.00
C SER A 203 26.36 7.03 -8.04
N ASN A 204 27.58 6.52 -8.22
CA ASN A 204 27.85 5.42 -9.15
C ASN A 204 27.71 4.02 -8.52
N ASP A 205 27.41 3.94 -7.24
CA ASP A 205 27.19 2.68 -6.54
C ASP A 205 25.70 2.32 -6.57
N PRO A 206 25.30 1.19 -7.18
CA PRO A 206 23.90 0.76 -7.26
C PRO A 206 23.24 0.62 -5.89
N ASN A 207 24.00 0.19 -4.87
CA ASN A 207 23.50 0.07 -3.50
C ASN A 207 23.10 1.44 -2.92
N VAL A 208 23.80 2.50 -3.30
CA VAL A 208 23.49 3.87 -2.85
C VAL A 208 22.16 4.34 -3.41
N GLU A 209 21.83 3.95 -4.65
CA GLU A 209 20.53 4.27 -5.24
C GLU A 209 19.38 3.58 -4.47
N ILE A 210 19.52 2.28 -4.20
CA ILE A 210 18.55 1.52 -3.39
C ILE A 210 18.39 2.13 -1.99
N GLN A 211 19.50 2.40 -1.30
CA GLN A 211 19.48 3.05 0.01
C GLN A 211 18.84 4.44 -0.03
N SER A 212 19.09 5.19 -1.10
CA SER A 212 18.42 6.49 -1.33
C SER A 212 16.92 6.37 -1.41
N ILE A 213 16.40 5.38 -2.13
CA ILE A 213 14.97 5.09 -2.23
C ILE A 213 14.41 4.75 -0.84
N PHE A 214 15.08 3.88 -0.09
CA PHE A 214 14.64 3.52 1.26
C PHE A 214 14.56 4.73 2.19
N ARG A 215 15.58 5.61 2.17
CA ARG A 215 15.58 6.84 2.98
C ARG A 215 14.51 7.83 2.56
N LYS A 216 14.27 8.01 1.25
CA LYS A 216 13.20 8.86 0.70
C LYS A 216 11.81 8.45 1.16
N HIS A 217 11.57 7.14 1.25
CA HIS A 217 10.28 6.57 1.62
C HIS A 217 10.16 6.23 3.11
N GLY A 218 11.20 6.49 3.91
CA GLY A 218 11.21 6.18 5.34
C GLY A 218 11.15 4.69 5.63
N VAL A 219 11.65 3.85 4.69
CA VAL A 219 11.62 2.40 4.82
C VAL A 219 12.52 1.93 5.95
N ARG A 220 11.97 1.21 6.89
CA ARG A 220 12.69 0.56 7.99
C ARG A 220 13.28 -0.76 7.52
N GLN A 221 14.62 -0.87 7.42
CA GLN A 221 15.27 -2.07 6.92
C GLN A 221 15.42 -3.19 7.96
N GLY A 222 15.64 -2.83 9.22
CA GLY A 222 15.76 -3.78 10.32
C GLY A 222 14.53 -3.80 11.24
N PHE A 223 14.55 -4.71 12.20
CA PHE A 223 13.57 -4.78 13.28
C PHE A 223 14.22 -4.36 14.60
N PRO A 224 13.46 -3.71 15.52
CA PRO A 224 13.90 -3.48 16.88
C PRO A 224 14.25 -4.80 17.59
N PRO A 225 15.27 -4.81 18.49
CA PRO A 225 15.64 -6.03 19.21
C PRO A 225 14.48 -6.69 19.95
N GLU A 226 13.62 -5.89 20.58
CA GLU A 226 12.42 -6.36 21.30
C GLU A 226 11.40 -7.05 20.39
N VAL A 227 11.31 -6.66 19.12
CA VAL A 227 10.46 -7.31 18.12
C VAL A 227 11.06 -8.65 17.69
N LEU A 228 12.39 -8.71 17.54
CA LEU A 228 13.09 -9.95 17.21
C LEU A 228 12.99 -10.97 18.38
N ASP A 229 13.05 -10.50 19.62
CA ASP A 229 12.86 -11.34 20.80
C ASP A 229 11.42 -11.88 20.85
N ALA A 230 10.43 -11.00 20.64
CA ALA A 230 9.02 -11.40 20.56
C ALA A 230 8.74 -12.42 19.44
N ALA A 231 9.46 -12.35 18.32
CA ALA A 231 9.34 -13.33 17.24
C ALA A 231 9.86 -14.71 17.67
N ARG A 232 11.02 -14.78 18.35
CA ARG A 232 11.55 -16.03 18.89
C ARG A 232 10.62 -16.65 19.96
N ASP A 233 10.04 -15.83 20.81
CA ASP A 233 9.06 -16.29 21.81
C ASP A 233 7.77 -16.81 21.16
N ALA A 234 7.33 -16.18 20.07
CA ALA A 234 6.17 -16.63 19.31
C ALA A 234 6.43 -17.96 18.58
N GLU A 235 7.60 -18.13 17.98
CA GLU A 235 8.03 -19.37 17.31
C GLU A 235 8.08 -20.56 18.28
N ALA A 236 8.48 -20.32 19.52
CA ALA A 236 8.55 -21.35 20.57
C ALA A 236 7.16 -21.82 21.06
N LYS A 237 6.06 -21.14 20.70
CA LYS A 237 4.72 -21.53 21.10
C LYS A 237 4.26 -22.76 20.34
N ASP A 238 3.90 -23.79 21.08
CA ASP A 238 3.32 -25.01 20.53
C ASP A 238 1.83 -24.79 20.20
N GLY A 239 1.51 -24.62 18.91
CA GLY A 239 0.13 -24.51 18.42
C GLY A 239 -0.50 -25.85 18.03
N PHE A 240 0.26 -26.95 18.08
CA PHE A 240 -0.23 -28.27 17.69
C PHE A 240 -1.16 -28.91 18.74
N GLN A 241 -1.18 -28.39 19.95
CA GLN A 241 -2.09 -28.83 21.05
C GLN A 241 -3.50 -28.22 20.92
N GLU A 242 -3.70 -27.22 20.05
CA GLU A 242 -5.02 -26.64 19.81
C GLU A 242 -5.92 -27.61 19.02
N LYS A 243 -7.25 -27.46 19.16
CA LYS A 243 -8.21 -28.26 18.40
C LYS A 243 -8.21 -27.82 16.92
N ARG A 244 -7.32 -28.42 16.13
CA ARG A 244 -7.18 -28.18 14.68
C ARG A 244 -7.58 -29.42 13.88
N LYS A 245 -8.01 -29.20 12.65
CA LYS A 245 -8.29 -30.30 11.71
C LYS A 245 -6.96 -30.85 11.19
N ASP A 246 -6.76 -32.15 11.33
CA ASP A 246 -5.57 -32.80 10.81
C ASP A 246 -5.74 -33.13 9.31
N PHE A 247 -4.92 -32.50 8.48
CA PHE A 247 -4.78 -32.74 7.06
C PHE A 247 -3.35 -33.18 6.66
N THR A 248 -2.56 -33.68 7.61
CA THR A 248 -1.17 -34.10 7.36
C THR A 248 -1.04 -35.25 6.40
N GLN A 249 -2.11 -36.04 6.21
CA GLN A 249 -2.15 -37.17 5.26
C GLN A 249 -2.67 -36.77 3.87
N LEU A 250 -3.18 -35.55 3.71
CA LEU A 250 -3.67 -35.05 2.43
C LEU A 250 -2.47 -34.72 1.55
N LEU A 251 -2.53 -35.14 0.28
CA LEU A 251 -1.50 -34.79 -0.71
C LEU A 251 -1.51 -33.29 -0.97
N THR A 252 -0.54 -32.61 -0.37
CA THR A 252 -0.47 -31.16 -0.34
C THR A 252 0.92 -30.72 -0.75
N PHE A 253 1.04 -29.63 -1.53
CA PHE A 253 2.31 -29.06 -1.94
C PHE A 253 2.18 -27.56 -2.22
N THR A 254 3.31 -26.87 -2.26
CA THR A 254 3.40 -25.46 -2.64
C THR A 254 3.93 -25.30 -4.07
N ILE A 255 3.54 -24.21 -4.75
CA ILE A 255 4.04 -23.85 -6.08
C ILE A 255 4.42 -22.36 -6.04
N ASP A 256 5.72 -22.07 -6.09
CA ASP A 256 6.27 -20.74 -5.79
C ASP A 256 7.30 -20.31 -6.84
N GLY A 257 7.69 -19.04 -6.76
CA GLY A 257 8.81 -18.52 -7.54
C GLY A 257 10.15 -19.17 -7.15
N GLU A 258 11.12 -19.17 -8.05
CA GLU A 258 12.44 -19.80 -7.86
C GLU A 258 13.15 -19.35 -6.58
N ARG A 259 13.05 -18.07 -6.25
CA ARG A 259 13.76 -17.43 -5.13
C ARG A 259 12.94 -17.30 -3.85
N ALA A 260 11.66 -17.71 -3.88
CA ALA A 260 10.78 -17.65 -2.71
C ALA A 260 11.31 -18.53 -1.57
N LYS A 261 11.18 -18.02 -0.35
CA LYS A 261 11.51 -18.73 0.90
C LYS A 261 10.36 -18.71 1.89
N ASP A 262 9.40 -17.85 1.67
CA ASP A 262 8.16 -17.62 2.38
C ASP A 262 7.01 -18.31 1.61
N PHE A 263 6.78 -19.58 1.92
CA PHE A 263 5.71 -20.37 1.27
C PHE A 263 4.42 -20.15 2.05
N ASP A 264 3.63 -19.17 1.59
CA ASP A 264 2.45 -18.70 2.31
C ASP A 264 1.21 -19.56 2.05
N ASP A 265 1.15 -20.24 0.90
CA ASP A 265 0.01 -21.04 0.47
C ASP A 265 0.43 -22.42 -0.05
N ALA A 266 -0.41 -23.40 0.24
CA ALA A 266 -0.31 -24.75 -0.29
C ALA A 266 -1.67 -25.19 -0.82
N VAL A 267 -1.65 -26.12 -1.78
CA VAL A 267 -2.85 -26.60 -2.44
C VAL A 267 -2.93 -28.13 -2.41
N SER A 268 -4.16 -28.63 -2.36
CA SER A 268 -4.46 -30.06 -2.47
C SER A 268 -5.69 -30.25 -3.35
N LEU A 269 -5.77 -31.37 -4.07
CA LEU A 269 -6.93 -31.73 -4.86
C LEU A 269 -7.20 -33.23 -4.73
N GLU A 270 -8.42 -33.55 -4.37
CA GLU A 270 -8.94 -34.93 -4.37
C GLU A 270 -10.07 -35.04 -5.40
N ARG A 271 -10.08 -36.13 -6.13
CA ARG A 271 -11.16 -36.48 -7.05
C ARG A 271 -12.16 -37.38 -6.35
N PHE A 272 -13.44 -37.08 -6.49
CA PHE A 272 -14.52 -37.95 -6.02
C PHE A 272 -15.53 -38.21 -7.15
N GLU A 273 -16.52 -39.05 -6.91
CA GLU A 273 -17.43 -39.52 -7.96
C GLU A 273 -18.17 -38.37 -8.70
N GLU A 274 -18.57 -37.36 -7.93
CA GLU A 274 -19.36 -36.23 -8.43
C GLU A 274 -18.52 -35.01 -8.89
N GLY A 275 -17.20 -34.99 -8.60
CA GLY A 275 -16.36 -33.85 -8.96
C GLY A 275 -15.00 -33.80 -8.27
N TYR A 276 -14.65 -32.65 -7.73
CA TYR A 276 -13.34 -32.34 -7.16
C TYR A 276 -13.45 -31.64 -5.81
N ARG A 277 -12.61 -32.02 -4.88
CA ARG A 277 -12.40 -31.33 -3.60
C ARG A 277 -11.09 -30.60 -3.63
N LEU A 278 -11.17 -29.27 -3.72
CA LEU A 278 -10.02 -28.37 -3.67
C LEU A 278 -9.77 -27.93 -2.23
N GLY A 279 -8.55 -28.11 -1.76
CA GLY A 279 -8.04 -27.51 -0.53
C GLY A 279 -7.08 -26.39 -0.84
N VAL A 280 -7.30 -25.22 -0.23
CA VAL A 280 -6.36 -24.11 -0.22
C VAL A 280 -5.99 -23.86 1.24
N HIS A 281 -4.70 -23.94 1.53
CA HIS A 281 -4.16 -23.94 2.88
C HIS A 281 -3.22 -22.74 3.02
N ILE A 282 -3.61 -21.76 3.83
CA ILE A 282 -2.83 -20.54 4.05
C ILE A 282 -2.15 -20.62 5.41
N ALA A 283 -0.88 -20.25 5.50
CA ALA A 283 -0.14 -20.18 6.74
C ALA A 283 -0.91 -19.40 7.83
N ASP A 284 -1.09 -19.97 9.01
CA ASP A 284 -1.81 -19.32 10.11
C ASP A 284 -0.92 -18.33 10.86
N VAL A 285 -0.62 -17.21 10.21
CA VAL A 285 0.18 -16.12 10.78
C VAL A 285 -0.45 -15.58 12.05
N SER A 286 -1.79 -15.60 12.18
CA SER A 286 -2.51 -15.09 13.34
C SER A 286 -2.26 -15.88 14.62
N HIS A 287 -1.81 -17.12 14.51
CA HIS A 287 -1.36 -17.91 15.67
C HIS A 287 -0.10 -17.30 16.32
N PHE A 288 0.84 -16.84 15.50
CA PHE A 288 2.13 -16.29 15.94
C PHE A 288 2.03 -14.80 16.27
N VAL A 289 1.27 -14.05 15.47
CA VAL A 289 1.11 -12.59 15.59
C VAL A 289 -0.23 -12.28 16.24
N GLN A 290 -0.22 -12.20 17.56
CA GLN A 290 -1.42 -11.92 18.35
C GLN A 290 -1.79 -10.43 18.29
N GLU A 291 -3.09 -10.13 18.29
CA GLU A 291 -3.61 -8.75 18.27
C GLU A 291 -3.01 -7.89 19.40
N ASN A 292 -2.59 -6.68 19.08
CA ASN A 292 -1.93 -5.71 19.95
C ASN A 292 -0.56 -6.15 20.53
N SER A 293 0.02 -7.25 20.05
CA SER A 293 1.40 -7.62 20.40
C SER A 293 2.43 -6.66 19.77
N LEU A 294 3.70 -6.76 20.21
CA LEU A 294 4.79 -5.99 19.58
C LEU A 294 4.95 -6.34 18.09
N LEU A 295 4.74 -7.60 17.73
CA LEU A 295 4.77 -8.07 16.35
C LEU A 295 3.65 -7.44 15.52
N ASP A 296 2.44 -7.42 16.06
CA ASP A 296 1.28 -6.80 15.39
C ASP A 296 1.45 -5.29 15.20
N GLN A 297 1.95 -4.60 16.22
CA GLN A 297 2.22 -3.16 16.14
C GLN A 297 3.29 -2.84 15.09
N GLU A 298 4.39 -3.60 15.05
CA GLU A 298 5.44 -3.40 14.04
C GLU A 298 4.94 -3.73 12.62
N ALA A 299 4.16 -4.82 12.48
CA ALA A 299 3.55 -5.19 11.20
C ALA A 299 2.57 -4.12 10.71
N LEU A 300 1.75 -3.56 11.60
CA LEU A 300 0.83 -2.45 11.29
C LEU A 300 1.58 -1.20 10.84
N GLU A 301 2.68 -0.85 11.50
CA GLU A 301 3.50 0.30 11.11
C GLU A 301 4.20 0.11 9.76
N ARG A 302 4.63 -1.12 9.42
CA ARG A 302 5.21 -1.43 8.11
C ARG A 302 4.16 -1.47 7.01
N GLY A 303 2.99 -2.02 7.30
CA GLY A 303 1.84 -2.14 6.42
C GLY A 303 1.96 -3.20 5.32
N THR A 304 3.19 -3.50 4.85
CA THR A 304 3.46 -4.49 3.79
C THR A 304 4.92 -4.93 3.81
N SER A 305 5.22 -6.05 3.17
CA SER A 305 6.58 -6.37 2.72
C SER A 305 6.92 -5.54 1.48
N ILE A 306 8.19 -5.17 1.32
CA ILE A 306 8.68 -4.37 0.19
C ILE A 306 9.65 -5.21 -0.61
N TYR A 307 9.25 -5.54 -1.84
CA TYR A 307 10.09 -6.28 -2.78
C TYR A 307 10.84 -5.30 -3.68
N TYR A 308 12.12 -5.57 -3.91
CA TYR A 308 12.97 -4.81 -4.82
C TYR A 308 13.85 -5.77 -5.61
N ALA A 309 14.59 -5.27 -6.61
CA ALA A 309 15.24 -6.08 -7.64
C ALA A 309 16.06 -7.28 -7.12
N ASP A 310 16.70 -7.16 -5.95
CA ASP A 310 17.58 -8.20 -5.40
C ASP A 310 17.22 -8.61 -3.96
N GLY A 311 16.04 -8.25 -3.48
CA GLY A 311 15.68 -8.62 -2.12
C GLY A 311 14.29 -8.23 -1.67
N VAL A 312 14.05 -8.47 -0.39
CA VAL A 312 12.81 -8.13 0.29
C VAL A 312 13.09 -7.51 1.65
N ILE A 313 12.35 -6.48 1.99
CA ILE A 313 12.24 -5.99 3.38
C ILE A 313 10.92 -6.51 3.90
N PRO A 314 10.91 -7.55 4.74
CA PRO A 314 9.68 -8.23 5.13
C PRO A 314 8.89 -7.42 6.16
N MET A 315 7.56 -7.61 6.17
CA MET A 315 6.65 -7.02 7.15
C MET A 315 6.83 -7.66 8.53
N LEU A 316 7.15 -8.94 8.58
CA LEU A 316 7.42 -9.71 9.79
C LEU A 316 8.88 -10.16 9.85
N PRO A 317 9.46 -10.41 11.05
CA PRO A 317 10.78 -10.99 11.19
C PRO A 317 10.94 -12.30 10.39
N VAL A 318 12.12 -12.48 9.79
CA VAL A 318 12.44 -13.64 8.91
C VAL A 318 12.23 -14.98 9.61
N SER A 319 12.47 -15.06 10.94
CA SER A 319 12.18 -16.27 11.75
C SER A 319 10.71 -16.67 11.74
N LEU A 320 9.80 -15.72 11.53
CA LEU A 320 8.38 -16.03 11.33
C LEU A 320 8.07 -16.25 9.85
N SER A 321 8.38 -15.29 8.98
CA SER A 321 7.97 -15.36 7.57
C SER A 321 8.57 -16.53 6.80
N ASN A 322 9.86 -16.81 7.01
CA ASN A 322 10.58 -17.84 6.23
C ASN A 322 10.74 -19.15 6.98
N GLU A 323 10.43 -19.19 8.31
CA GLU A 323 10.60 -20.38 9.14
C GLU A 323 9.26 -20.87 9.71
N ALA A 324 8.75 -20.24 10.78
CA ALA A 324 7.59 -20.75 11.51
C ALA A 324 6.29 -20.76 10.68
N CYS A 325 6.05 -19.73 9.86
CA CYS A 325 4.88 -19.62 8.99
C CYS A 325 5.06 -20.30 7.64
N SER A 326 6.29 -20.42 7.14
CA SER A 326 6.55 -20.97 5.81
C SER A 326 6.17 -22.46 5.72
N LEU A 327 5.34 -22.82 4.73
CA LEU A 327 4.80 -24.19 4.55
C LEU A 327 5.84 -25.12 3.93
N LYS A 328 6.97 -25.26 4.61
CA LYS A 328 8.12 -26.07 4.16
C LYS A 328 7.75 -27.54 3.98
N PRO A 329 8.38 -28.23 3.00
CA PRO A 329 8.16 -29.66 2.78
C PRO A 329 8.55 -30.49 4.02
N ASP A 330 7.83 -31.59 4.19
CA ASP A 330 8.04 -32.61 5.23
C ASP A 330 7.93 -32.17 6.69
N GLU A 331 7.48 -30.93 6.91
CA GLU A 331 7.27 -30.40 8.26
C GLU A 331 5.78 -30.11 8.50
N PRO A 332 5.22 -30.48 9.67
CA PRO A 332 3.88 -30.05 10.03
C PRO A 332 3.82 -28.51 10.18
N ARG A 333 2.78 -27.89 9.63
CA ARG A 333 2.55 -26.44 9.71
C ARG A 333 1.10 -26.13 10.05
N LEU A 334 0.94 -25.04 10.82
CA LEU A 334 -0.37 -24.52 11.17
C LEU A 334 -0.93 -23.70 10.02
N THR A 335 -2.18 -24.01 9.65
CA THR A 335 -2.85 -23.35 8.54
C THR A 335 -4.29 -22.97 8.85
N LEU A 336 -4.82 -22.02 8.07
CA LEU A 336 -6.25 -21.81 7.87
C LEU A 336 -6.59 -22.40 6.51
N SER A 337 -7.42 -23.44 6.49
CA SER A 337 -7.74 -24.17 5.27
C SER A 337 -9.16 -23.90 4.80
N ALA A 338 -9.30 -23.56 3.52
CA ALA A 338 -10.56 -23.56 2.80
C ALA A 338 -10.69 -24.84 2.00
N ILE A 339 -11.65 -25.67 2.35
CA ILE A 339 -11.97 -26.93 1.65
C ILE A 339 -13.24 -26.66 0.84
N MET A 340 -13.18 -26.83 -0.47
CA MET A 340 -14.24 -26.49 -1.40
C MET A 340 -14.54 -27.67 -2.31
N ASP A 341 -15.80 -28.07 -2.39
CA ASP A 341 -16.30 -29.13 -3.27
C ASP A 341 -16.91 -28.50 -4.54
N PHE A 342 -16.46 -28.99 -5.68
CA PHE A 342 -16.93 -28.59 -7.01
C PHE A 342 -17.44 -29.81 -7.78
N ASP A 343 -18.46 -29.62 -8.60
CA ASP A 343 -18.89 -30.64 -9.55
C ASP A 343 -17.88 -30.81 -10.71
N ARG A 344 -18.19 -31.69 -11.66
CA ARG A 344 -17.30 -31.99 -12.82
C ARG A 344 -17.13 -30.79 -13.75
N GLU A 345 -18.04 -29.84 -13.75
CA GLU A 345 -18.01 -28.59 -14.49
C GLU A 345 -17.42 -27.43 -13.66
N ALA A 346 -16.85 -27.73 -12.50
CA ALA A 346 -16.35 -26.76 -11.52
C ALA A 346 -17.42 -25.73 -11.06
N ASN A 347 -18.70 -26.14 -10.87
CA ASN A 347 -19.64 -25.38 -10.10
C ASN A 347 -19.41 -25.66 -8.62
N PHE A 348 -19.42 -24.60 -7.79
CA PHE A 348 -19.27 -24.73 -6.34
C PHE A 348 -20.50 -25.47 -5.76
N ILE A 349 -20.26 -26.52 -4.98
CA ILE A 349 -21.28 -27.31 -4.30
C ILE A 349 -21.35 -26.93 -2.82
N ALA A 350 -20.23 -27.02 -2.12
CA ALA A 350 -20.15 -26.80 -0.68
C ALA A 350 -18.71 -26.39 -0.29
N GLY A 351 -18.56 -25.82 0.90
CA GLY A 351 -17.23 -25.52 1.43
C GLY A 351 -17.23 -25.38 2.94
N SER A 352 -16.04 -25.52 3.52
CA SER A 352 -15.81 -25.36 4.96
C SER A 352 -14.45 -24.72 5.24
N LEU A 353 -14.37 -23.98 6.33
CA LEU A 353 -13.15 -23.29 6.80
C LEU A 353 -12.69 -23.93 8.11
N HIS A 354 -11.39 -24.23 8.19
CA HIS A 354 -10.81 -24.92 9.33
C HIS A 354 -9.48 -24.31 9.76
N PRO A 355 -9.28 -23.99 11.04
CA PRO A 355 -7.94 -24.05 11.61
C PRO A 355 -7.42 -25.48 11.46
N SER A 356 -6.24 -25.66 10.89
CA SER A 356 -5.77 -26.98 10.48
C SER A 356 -4.26 -27.14 10.65
N ILE A 357 -3.82 -28.37 10.47
CA ILE A 357 -2.42 -28.77 10.38
C ILE A 357 -2.25 -29.49 9.05
N ILE A 358 -1.30 -29.04 8.25
CA ILE A 358 -0.89 -29.74 7.02
C ILE A 358 0.56 -30.21 7.12
N LYS A 359 0.95 -31.09 6.20
CA LYS A 359 2.34 -31.45 5.96
C LYS A 359 2.55 -31.44 4.45
N SER A 360 3.17 -30.38 3.92
CA SER A 360 3.52 -30.29 2.51
C SER A 360 4.49 -31.41 2.13
N GLN A 361 4.22 -32.15 1.05
CA GLN A 361 5.10 -33.24 0.60
C GLN A 361 6.18 -32.74 -0.38
N ARG A 362 5.95 -31.58 -1.04
CA ARG A 362 6.93 -31.03 -1.99
C ARG A 362 6.74 -29.51 -2.16
N ARG A 363 7.83 -28.83 -2.38
CA ARG A 363 7.85 -27.48 -2.94
C ARG A 363 8.16 -27.57 -4.43
N PHE A 364 7.28 -27.07 -5.27
CA PHE A 364 7.52 -26.90 -6.70
C PHE A 364 7.85 -25.44 -7.03
N THR A 365 8.55 -25.24 -8.15
CA THR A 365 8.59 -23.93 -8.80
C THR A 365 7.52 -23.86 -9.91
N TYR A 366 7.12 -22.64 -10.29
CA TYR A 366 6.20 -22.47 -11.43
C TYR A 366 6.73 -23.11 -12.71
N ASN A 367 8.04 -22.98 -12.96
CA ASN A 367 8.67 -23.57 -14.14
C ASN A 367 8.70 -25.10 -14.11
N GLU A 368 8.94 -25.71 -12.93
CA GLU A 368 8.88 -27.17 -12.80
C GLU A 368 7.48 -27.72 -13.12
N VAL A 369 6.43 -27.08 -12.58
CA VAL A 369 5.04 -27.51 -12.84
C VAL A 369 4.67 -27.30 -14.31
N HIS A 370 5.05 -26.16 -14.89
CA HIS A 370 4.85 -25.90 -16.31
C HIS A 370 5.49 -26.98 -17.18
N ASP A 371 6.76 -27.30 -16.93
CA ASP A 371 7.52 -28.33 -17.63
C ASP A 371 6.91 -29.72 -17.45
N LEU A 372 6.43 -30.08 -16.28
CA LEU A 372 5.76 -31.36 -16.03
C LEU A 372 4.48 -31.47 -16.84
N LEU A 373 3.66 -30.43 -16.85
CA LEU A 373 2.38 -30.43 -17.57
C LEU A 373 2.57 -30.43 -19.10
N GLU A 374 3.53 -29.68 -19.64
CA GLU A 374 3.81 -29.65 -21.09
C GLU A 374 4.46 -30.92 -21.59
N LYS A 375 5.50 -31.42 -20.89
CA LYS A 375 6.29 -32.58 -21.30
C LYS A 375 5.65 -33.93 -20.94
N LYS A 376 4.52 -33.89 -20.21
CA LYS A 376 3.74 -35.08 -19.76
C LYS A 376 4.66 -36.17 -19.17
N LYS A 377 5.46 -35.80 -18.18
CA LYS A 377 6.34 -36.77 -17.49
C LYS A 377 5.52 -37.70 -16.61
N GLU A 378 5.01 -38.78 -17.19
CA GLU A 378 4.08 -39.74 -16.55
C GLU A 378 4.68 -40.42 -15.31
N ASP A 379 6.00 -40.45 -15.16
CA ASP A 379 6.70 -41.10 -14.04
C ASP A 379 6.73 -40.24 -12.73
N ASP A 380 6.29 -38.98 -12.76
CA ASP A 380 6.25 -38.15 -11.56
C ASP A 380 5.02 -38.49 -10.71
N PRO A 381 5.18 -38.81 -9.41
CA PRO A 381 4.07 -39.22 -8.54
C PRO A 381 2.97 -38.16 -8.35
N PHE A 382 3.28 -36.88 -8.64
CA PHE A 382 2.32 -35.77 -8.57
C PHE A 382 1.62 -35.48 -9.89
N MET A 383 2.03 -36.13 -10.99
CA MET A 383 1.58 -35.79 -12.34
C MET A 383 0.06 -35.88 -12.51
N GLN A 384 -0.57 -36.92 -11.95
CA GLN A 384 -2.03 -37.06 -12.03
C GLN A 384 -2.74 -35.93 -11.30
N THR A 385 -2.30 -35.58 -10.10
CA THR A 385 -2.87 -34.48 -9.31
C THR A 385 -2.67 -33.14 -10.00
N LEU A 386 -1.48 -32.88 -10.54
CA LEU A 386 -1.20 -31.64 -11.31
C LEU A 386 -2.06 -31.54 -12.58
N THR A 387 -2.30 -32.66 -13.26
CA THR A 387 -3.18 -32.69 -14.44
C THR A 387 -4.63 -32.38 -14.07
N ASP A 388 -5.14 -32.96 -12.98
CA ASP A 388 -6.48 -32.70 -12.48
C ASP A 388 -6.62 -31.24 -11.98
N MET A 389 -5.60 -30.71 -11.29
CA MET A 389 -5.55 -29.32 -10.88
C MET A 389 -5.58 -28.36 -12.07
N HIS A 390 -4.76 -28.63 -13.09
CA HIS A 390 -4.77 -27.83 -14.31
C HIS A 390 -6.14 -27.88 -15.02
N HIS A 391 -6.78 -29.03 -15.07
CA HIS A 391 -8.12 -29.15 -15.62
C HIS A 391 -9.14 -28.29 -14.85
N VAL A 392 -9.15 -28.40 -13.52
CA VAL A 392 -10.07 -27.61 -12.67
C VAL A 392 -9.81 -26.12 -12.81
N SER A 393 -8.53 -25.71 -12.81
CA SER A 393 -8.19 -24.29 -12.98
C SER A 393 -8.67 -23.70 -14.31
N GLN A 394 -8.56 -24.48 -15.40
CA GLN A 394 -9.10 -24.06 -16.71
C GLN A 394 -10.63 -23.91 -16.71
N LEU A 395 -11.35 -24.81 -16.01
CA LEU A 395 -12.80 -24.69 -15.86
C LEU A 395 -13.20 -23.43 -15.05
N LEU A 396 -12.51 -23.18 -13.94
CA LEU A 396 -12.71 -21.97 -13.12
C LEU A 396 -12.42 -20.70 -13.93
N ARG A 397 -11.28 -20.66 -14.63
CA ARG A 397 -10.90 -19.54 -15.50
C ARG A 397 -11.95 -19.28 -16.58
N LYS A 398 -12.41 -20.33 -17.26
CA LYS A 398 -13.46 -20.22 -18.28
C LYS A 398 -14.73 -19.56 -17.73
N LYS A 399 -15.18 -19.94 -16.52
CA LYS A 399 -16.35 -19.34 -15.87
C LYS A 399 -16.11 -17.88 -15.49
N ARG A 400 -14.95 -17.57 -14.97
CA ARG A 400 -14.55 -16.20 -14.63
C ARG A 400 -14.60 -15.29 -15.86
N PHE A 401 -14.09 -15.77 -17.00
CA PHE A 401 -14.17 -15.02 -18.26
C PHE A 401 -15.61 -14.91 -18.78
N GLN A 402 -16.44 -15.95 -18.64
CA GLN A 402 -17.85 -15.86 -18.99
C GLN A 402 -18.62 -14.84 -18.15
N SER A 403 -18.19 -14.62 -16.90
CA SER A 403 -18.74 -13.59 -16.00
C SER A 403 -18.24 -12.18 -16.29
N GLY A 404 -17.34 -12.00 -17.28
CA GLY A 404 -16.91 -10.67 -17.72
C GLY A 404 -15.51 -10.25 -17.28
N SER A 405 -14.69 -11.15 -16.73
CA SER A 405 -13.28 -10.83 -16.44
C SER A 405 -12.54 -10.45 -17.71
N VAL A 406 -11.69 -9.44 -17.61
CA VAL A 406 -10.87 -8.92 -18.72
C VAL A 406 -9.43 -9.35 -18.49
N ASP A 407 -8.80 -9.91 -19.52
CA ASP A 407 -7.38 -10.25 -19.50
C ASP A 407 -6.57 -9.16 -20.23
N PHE A 408 -5.63 -8.56 -19.53
CA PHE A 408 -4.71 -7.59 -20.08
C PHE A 408 -3.30 -8.23 -20.08
N HIS A 409 -2.80 -8.59 -21.23
CA HIS A 409 -1.40 -9.02 -21.38
C HIS A 409 -0.46 -7.81 -21.23
N VAL A 410 -0.32 -7.33 -20.01
CA VAL A 410 0.65 -6.27 -19.72
C VAL A 410 1.97 -6.94 -19.33
N PRO A 411 3.04 -6.78 -20.12
CA PRO A 411 4.33 -7.38 -19.80
C PRO A 411 4.89 -6.76 -18.52
N GLU A 412 5.23 -7.60 -17.53
CA GLU A 412 5.88 -7.18 -16.31
C GLU A 412 7.41 -7.28 -16.45
N PRO A 413 8.17 -6.22 -16.17
CA PRO A 413 9.61 -6.27 -16.27
C PRO A 413 10.22 -7.11 -15.14
N GLU A 414 11.12 -8.02 -15.48
CA GLU A 414 11.97 -8.76 -14.54
C GLU A 414 13.40 -8.25 -14.63
N ILE A 415 13.94 -7.82 -13.48
CA ILE A 415 15.29 -7.27 -13.41
C ILE A 415 16.24 -8.34 -12.88
N HIS A 416 17.20 -8.74 -13.71
CA HIS A 416 18.26 -9.66 -13.32
C HIS A 416 19.53 -8.89 -12.93
N MET A 417 19.98 -9.10 -11.69
CA MET A 417 21.20 -8.48 -11.16
C MET A 417 22.38 -9.43 -11.28
N ASP A 418 23.60 -8.89 -11.39
CA ASP A 418 24.83 -9.65 -11.25
C ASP A 418 25.25 -9.75 -9.76
N SER A 419 26.37 -10.45 -9.50
CA SER A 419 26.91 -10.62 -8.15
C SER A 419 27.38 -9.32 -7.50
N ASP A 420 27.62 -8.29 -8.30
CA ASP A 420 28.11 -6.98 -7.84
C ASP A 420 26.96 -5.97 -7.65
N GLY A 421 25.71 -6.41 -7.88
CA GLY A 421 24.52 -5.59 -7.71
C GLY A 421 24.21 -4.65 -8.90
N HIS A 422 24.83 -4.88 -10.07
CA HIS A 422 24.47 -4.15 -11.28
C HIS A 422 23.39 -4.87 -12.08
N VAL A 423 22.57 -4.11 -12.78
CA VAL A 423 21.57 -4.66 -13.68
C VAL A 423 22.27 -5.38 -14.85
N LYS A 424 22.17 -6.70 -14.90
CA LYS A 424 22.69 -7.54 -15.98
C LYS A 424 21.77 -7.56 -17.19
N GLN A 425 20.47 -7.68 -16.94
CA GLN A 425 19.44 -7.78 -17.95
C GLN A 425 18.09 -7.32 -17.41
N ILE A 426 17.28 -6.71 -18.26
CA ILE A 426 15.86 -6.49 -18.01
C ILE A 426 15.09 -7.40 -18.97
N GLY A 427 14.40 -8.39 -18.42
CA GLY A 427 13.55 -9.33 -19.15
C GLY A 427 12.07 -9.00 -18.99
N ILE A 428 11.25 -9.89 -19.50
CA ILE A 428 9.80 -9.91 -19.24
C ILE A 428 9.54 -11.14 -18.38
N SER A 429 8.81 -10.96 -17.27
CA SER A 429 8.38 -12.08 -16.42
C SER A 429 7.49 -13.03 -17.21
N GLU A 430 7.83 -14.31 -17.19
CA GLU A 430 7.03 -15.33 -17.84
C GLU A 430 5.85 -15.72 -16.95
N HIS A 431 4.65 -15.45 -17.45
CA HIS A 431 3.41 -15.93 -16.85
C HIS A 431 2.97 -17.20 -17.57
N ASN A 432 3.06 -18.35 -16.90
CA ASN A 432 2.81 -19.66 -17.47
C ASN A 432 1.60 -20.39 -16.84
N LEU A 433 1.28 -21.59 -17.31
CA LEU A 433 0.13 -22.39 -16.87
C LEU A 433 0.08 -22.63 -15.35
N ALA A 434 1.25 -22.70 -14.70
CA ALA A 434 1.31 -22.94 -13.26
C ALA A 434 0.93 -21.66 -12.45
N HIS A 435 1.27 -20.47 -12.96
CA HIS A 435 0.80 -19.23 -12.39
C HIS A 435 -0.72 -19.11 -12.48
N GLU A 436 -1.29 -19.40 -13.66
CA GLU A 436 -2.74 -19.40 -13.87
C GLU A 436 -3.46 -20.38 -12.93
N LEU A 437 -2.87 -21.57 -12.71
CA LEU A 437 -3.43 -22.59 -11.81
C LEU A 437 -3.57 -22.07 -10.40
N ILE A 438 -2.48 -21.52 -9.83
CA ILE A 438 -2.48 -20.99 -8.45
C ILE A 438 -3.39 -19.77 -8.35
N GLU A 439 -3.35 -18.86 -9.34
CA GLU A 439 -4.23 -17.68 -9.38
C GLU A 439 -5.72 -18.09 -9.27
N GLU A 440 -6.19 -19.04 -10.07
CA GLU A 440 -7.59 -19.45 -10.05
C GLU A 440 -7.98 -20.10 -8.72
N PHE A 441 -7.08 -20.89 -8.11
CA PHE A 441 -7.33 -21.50 -6.80
C PHE A 441 -7.39 -20.48 -5.67
N MET A 442 -6.48 -19.49 -5.68
CA MET A 442 -6.50 -18.40 -4.72
C MET A 442 -7.74 -17.52 -4.89
N LEU A 443 -8.16 -17.22 -6.12
CA LEU A 443 -9.39 -16.49 -6.42
C LEU A 443 -10.62 -17.24 -5.90
N ALA A 444 -10.71 -18.56 -6.12
CA ALA A 444 -11.81 -19.39 -5.64
C ALA A 444 -11.89 -19.37 -4.10
N ALA A 445 -10.75 -19.54 -3.41
CA ALA A 445 -10.67 -19.48 -1.96
C ALA A 445 -11.06 -18.11 -1.41
N ASN A 446 -10.52 -17.02 -2.00
CA ASN A 446 -10.82 -15.66 -1.59
C ASN A 446 -12.32 -15.32 -1.73
N GLN A 447 -12.94 -15.74 -2.84
CA GLN A 447 -14.38 -15.55 -3.07
C GLN A 447 -15.22 -16.34 -2.06
N PHE A 448 -14.86 -17.60 -1.82
CA PHE A 448 -15.56 -18.44 -0.84
C PHE A 448 -15.46 -17.88 0.57
N VAL A 449 -14.28 -17.46 1.03
CA VAL A 449 -14.08 -16.87 2.35
C VAL A 449 -14.85 -15.55 2.49
N ALA A 450 -14.77 -14.68 1.49
CA ALA A 450 -15.47 -13.40 1.51
C ALA A 450 -17.00 -13.59 1.58
N LEU A 451 -17.55 -14.53 0.79
CA LEU A 451 -18.97 -14.87 0.81
C LEU A 451 -19.38 -15.45 2.17
N ASN A 452 -18.61 -16.38 2.73
CA ASN A 452 -18.87 -17.00 4.03
C ASN A 452 -18.92 -15.98 5.17
N LEU A 453 -17.97 -15.02 5.19
CA LEU A 453 -17.96 -13.94 6.17
C LEU A 453 -19.15 -13.00 6.00
N HIS A 454 -19.48 -12.66 4.75
CA HIS A 454 -20.63 -11.81 4.42
C HIS A 454 -21.95 -12.43 4.87
N GLU A 455 -22.21 -13.70 4.54
CA GLU A 455 -23.42 -14.41 4.90
C GLU A 455 -23.61 -14.56 6.42
N ARG A 456 -22.50 -14.67 7.16
CA ARG A 456 -22.49 -14.69 8.62
C ARG A 456 -22.62 -13.31 9.27
N GLY A 457 -22.61 -12.23 8.49
CA GLY A 457 -22.63 -10.86 8.99
C GLY A 457 -21.38 -10.47 9.78
N ILE A 458 -20.25 -11.12 9.53
CA ILE A 458 -18.97 -10.82 10.18
C ILE A 458 -18.33 -9.62 9.47
N PRO A 459 -18.06 -8.52 10.17
CA PRO A 459 -17.40 -7.36 9.56
C PRO A 459 -15.99 -7.72 9.06
N CYS A 460 -15.72 -7.43 7.79
CA CYS A 460 -14.41 -7.59 7.20
C CYS A 460 -14.15 -6.51 6.14
N ILE A 461 -12.88 -6.31 5.80
CA ILE A 461 -12.47 -5.40 4.73
C ILE A 461 -12.57 -6.17 3.41
N HIS A 462 -13.50 -5.75 2.53
CA HIS A 462 -13.63 -6.32 1.20
C HIS A 462 -12.76 -5.55 0.20
N ARG A 463 -12.03 -6.28 -0.65
CA ARG A 463 -11.41 -5.70 -1.83
C ARG A 463 -12.43 -5.71 -2.96
N ILE A 464 -12.85 -4.53 -3.37
CA ILE A 464 -13.84 -4.36 -4.45
C ILE A 464 -13.21 -3.63 -5.63
N HIS A 465 -13.87 -3.72 -6.78
CA HIS A 465 -13.58 -2.93 -7.96
C HIS A 465 -14.85 -2.16 -8.33
N GLU A 466 -14.76 -0.84 -8.29
CA GLU A 466 -15.89 0.04 -8.64
C GLU A 466 -16.13 0.08 -10.15
N ALA A 467 -17.32 0.53 -10.53
CA ALA A 467 -17.61 0.84 -11.93
C ALA A 467 -16.69 1.96 -12.45
N PRO A 468 -16.37 1.97 -13.75
CA PRO A 468 -15.56 3.03 -14.34
C PRO A 468 -16.14 4.43 -14.07
N ASN A 469 -15.27 5.39 -13.75
CA ASN A 469 -15.66 6.78 -13.61
C ASN A 469 -16.31 7.29 -14.92
N PRO A 470 -17.51 7.90 -14.89
CA PRO A 470 -18.24 8.33 -16.09
C PRO A 470 -17.47 9.31 -16.96
N GLU A 471 -16.70 10.23 -16.37
CA GLU A 471 -15.88 11.21 -17.08
C GLU A 471 -14.73 10.51 -17.81
N ARG A 472 -14.00 9.62 -17.12
CA ARG A 472 -12.93 8.81 -17.75
C ARG A 472 -13.48 7.92 -18.86
N LEU A 473 -14.68 7.37 -18.68
CA LEU A 473 -15.36 6.58 -19.72
C LEU A 473 -15.72 7.44 -20.94
N THR A 474 -16.11 8.69 -20.73
CA THR A 474 -16.37 9.64 -21.82
C THR A 474 -15.10 9.91 -22.61
N HIS A 475 -14.00 10.28 -21.96
CA HIS A 475 -12.70 10.50 -22.61
C HIS A 475 -12.18 9.24 -23.32
N PHE A 476 -12.37 8.07 -22.71
CA PHE A 476 -12.03 6.79 -23.35
C PHE A 476 -12.84 6.58 -24.63
N ASN A 477 -14.17 6.83 -24.59
CA ASN A 477 -15.03 6.72 -25.78
C ASN A 477 -14.64 7.72 -26.88
N GLU A 478 -14.27 8.95 -26.53
CA GLU A 478 -13.74 9.93 -27.48
C GLU A 478 -12.46 9.43 -28.17
N PHE A 479 -11.55 8.84 -27.39
CA PHE A 479 -10.31 8.25 -27.91
C PHE A 479 -10.59 7.10 -28.88
N ILE A 480 -11.39 6.09 -28.47
CA ILE A 480 -11.65 4.89 -29.29
C ILE A 480 -12.57 5.17 -30.49
N ALA A 481 -13.33 6.28 -30.47
CA ALA A 481 -14.16 6.69 -31.61
C ALA A 481 -13.33 6.97 -32.89
N SER A 482 -12.08 7.42 -32.75
CA SER A 482 -11.14 7.59 -33.87
C SER A 482 -10.82 6.26 -34.59
N PHE A 483 -11.02 5.12 -33.91
CA PHE A 483 -10.86 3.76 -34.46
C PHE A 483 -12.20 3.13 -34.87
N GLY A 484 -13.31 3.90 -34.84
CA GLY A 484 -14.65 3.39 -35.13
C GLY A 484 -15.25 2.49 -34.06
N LEU A 485 -14.72 2.57 -32.83
CA LEU A 485 -15.11 1.74 -31.69
C LEU A 485 -15.91 2.56 -30.68
N LYS A 486 -16.74 1.88 -29.88
CA LYS A 486 -17.54 2.51 -28.82
C LYS A 486 -17.87 1.50 -27.73
N VAL A 487 -17.89 1.95 -26.49
CA VAL A 487 -18.37 1.22 -25.31
C VAL A 487 -19.64 1.91 -24.78
N PRO A 488 -20.65 1.17 -24.35
CA PRO A 488 -21.87 1.76 -23.74
C PRO A 488 -21.59 2.60 -22.50
N SER A 489 -22.50 3.50 -22.17
CA SER A 489 -22.46 4.23 -20.90
C SER A 489 -23.84 4.08 -20.20
N PRO A 490 -23.91 3.47 -19.01
CA PRO A 490 -22.83 2.87 -18.22
C PRO A 490 -22.25 1.61 -18.88
N ALA A 491 -20.93 1.41 -18.74
CA ALA A 491 -20.23 0.24 -19.25
C ALA A 491 -20.20 -0.89 -18.22
N ARG A 492 -20.35 -2.12 -18.69
CA ARG A 492 -20.12 -3.34 -17.92
C ARG A 492 -18.78 -3.98 -18.35
N SER A 493 -18.18 -4.82 -17.51
CA SER A 493 -16.94 -5.51 -17.83
C SER A 493 -17.04 -6.33 -19.13
N THR A 494 -18.20 -6.94 -19.42
CA THR A 494 -18.48 -7.67 -20.67
C THR A 494 -18.39 -6.78 -21.92
N ASP A 495 -18.66 -5.50 -21.80
CA ASP A 495 -18.58 -4.55 -22.92
C ASP A 495 -17.11 -4.28 -23.30
N PHE A 496 -16.23 -4.23 -22.30
CA PHE A 496 -14.77 -4.15 -22.52
C PHE A 496 -14.20 -5.44 -23.11
N GLN A 497 -14.68 -6.62 -22.65
CA GLN A 497 -14.33 -7.89 -23.29
C GLN A 497 -14.71 -7.92 -24.78
N ALA A 498 -15.92 -7.45 -25.09
CA ALA A 498 -16.38 -7.40 -26.48
C ALA A 498 -15.57 -6.42 -27.33
N LEU A 499 -15.08 -5.33 -26.72
CA LEU A 499 -14.17 -4.40 -27.35
C LEU A 499 -12.82 -5.04 -27.65
N LEU A 500 -12.18 -5.67 -26.66
CA LEU A 500 -10.87 -6.34 -26.82
C LEU A 500 -10.87 -7.44 -27.87
N LYS A 501 -12.00 -8.16 -28.04
CA LYS A 501 -12.14 -9.16 -29.12
C LYS A 501 -12.22 -8.57 -30.51
N LYS A 502 -12.41 -7.24 -30.65
CA LYS A 502 -12.46 -6.55 -31.95
C LYS A 502 -11.15 -5.90 -32.34
N ILE A 503 -10.23 -5.76 -31.40
CA ILE A 503 -8.88 -5.25 -31.57
C ILE A 503 -7.91 -6.42 -31.82
#